data_2188105574ba8cf398696f45c243edc5
#
_entry.id   2188105574ba8cf398696f45c243edc5
#
_cell.length_a   1.000
_cell.length_b   1.000
_cell.length_c   1.000
_cell.angle_alpha   90.00
_cell.angle_beta   90.00
_cell.angle_gamma   90.00
#
_symmetry.space_group_name_H-M   'P 1'
#
loop_
_entity.id
_entity.type
_entity.pdbx_description
1 polymer ?
#
loop_
_entity_poly.entity_id
_entity_poly.type
_entity_poly.pdbx_seq_one_letter_code
_entity_poly.pdbx_strand_id
1 'polypeptide(L)'
;AGVTGDDGPSHHGVLDLVLLTKIPGMKVFAPSSYQELQQMLHDAFEYDDGPCAIRWAKTAAPHVDWSEVGSGLSARCVNSSENKDSQVCILGAGKMLSVAVDAAKRLASEGISSTVWDPRLISPLDQDMIKNAAEHSLVVTIEDGFRQGGFGSLVRDTIAELSPNTQISVLGVPVDHHQHGNADALLASFGLDGEGVASTIRQILN
;
A
#
# COMPACT_ATOMS: atom_id res chain seq x y z
N ALA A 1 10.77 -3.84 7.98
CA ALA A 1 10.00 -2.62 7.85
C ALA A 1 8.62 -2.78 8.51
N GLY A 2 7.92 -1.67 8.72
CA GLY A 2 6.59 -1.68 9.30
C GLY A 2 6.53 -2.12 10.75
N VAL A 3 5.37 -2.61 11.18
CA VAL A 3 5.17 -3.14 12.53
C VAL A 3 5.87 -4.50 12.65
N THR A 4 6.87 -4.59 13.54
CA THR A 4 7.69 -5.79 13.75
C THR A 4 7.17 -6.71 14.87
N GLY A 5 6.16 -6.27 15.60
CA GLY A 5 5.47 -7.09 16.60
C GLY A 5 6.24 -7.26 17.89
N ASP A 6 6.68 -8.48 18.18
CA ASP A 6 7.30 -8.85 19.47
C ASP A 6 8.61 -8.12 19.78
N ASP A 7 9.32 -7.61 18.76
CA ASP A 7 10.55 -6.84 18.95
C ASP A 7 10.30 -5.44 19.57
N GLY A 8 9.06 -4.97 19.52
CA GLY A 8 8.62 -3.76 20.19
C GLY A 8 9.05 -2.43 19.57
N PRO A 9 8.86 -1.32 20.30
CA PRO A 9 9.00 0.04 19.79
C PRO A 9 10.36 0.38 19.20
N SER A 10 11.43 -0.23 19.71
CA SER A 10 12.79 0.01 19.22
C SER A 10 13.09 -0.61 17.85
N HIS A 11 12.22 -1.49 17.36
CA HIS A 11 12.39 -2.20 16.09
C HIS A 11 11.27 -1.94 15.09
N HIS A 12 10.18 -1.28 15.47
CA HIS A 12 9.15 -0.89 14.52
C HIS A 12 9.71 0.04 13.43
N GLY A 13 9.74 -0.44 12.19
CA GLY A 13 10.23 0.31 11.02
C GLY A 13 9.12 1.16 10.40
N VAL A 14 8.31 1.85 11.20
CA VAL A 14 7.13 2.60 10.75
C VAL A 14 7.45 3.99 10.21
N LEU A 15 8.67 4.49 10.45
CA LEU A 15 9.12 5.81 9.99
C LEU A 15 9.83 5.75 8.62
N ASP A 16 10.13 4.57 8.12
CA ASP A 16 10.96 4.35 6.93
C ASP A 16 10.41 5.07 5.68
N LEU A 17 9.13 4.92 5.37
CA LEU A 17 8.51 5.57 4.21
C LEU A 17 8.52 7.11 4.32
N VAL A 18 8.31 7.64 5.53
CA VAL A 18 8.37 9.09 5.78
C VAL A 18 9.74 9.66 5.45
N LEU A 19 10.82 8.96 5.80
CA LEU A 19 12.19 9.38 5.56
C LEU A 19 12.62 9.14 4.11
N LEU A 20 12.43 7.93 3.61
CA LEU A 20 12.95 7.52 2.30
C LEU A 20 12.29 8.28 1.15
N THR A 21 11.01 8.59 1.23
CA THR A 21 10.29 9.33 0.19
C THR A 21 10.70 10.81 0.08
N LYS A 22 11.50 11.32 1.03
CA LYS A 22 12.02 12.71 1.00
C LYS A 22 13.45 12.81 0.49
N ILE A 23 14.09 11.69 0.14
CA ILE A 23 15.45 11.68 -0.42
C ILE A 23 15.34 11.86 -1.94
N PRO A 24 15.89 12.93 -2.52
CA PRO A 24 15.81 13.16 -3.96
C PRO A 24 16.41 11.99 -4.76
N GLY A 25 15.68 11.53 -5.78
CA GLY A 25 16.12 10.43 -6.65
C GLY A 25 16.02 9.02 -6.02
N MET A 26 15.63 8.89 -4.75
CA MET A 26 15.46 7.59 -4.09
C MET A 26 14.31 6.81 -4.73
N LYS A 27 14.59 5.57 -5.15
CA LYS A 27 13.57 4.58 -5.50
C LYS A 27 13.26 3.72 -4.28
N VAL A 28 11.99 3.66 -3.91
CA VAL A 28 11.57 2.91 -2.73
C VAL A 28 10.65 1.77 -3.16
N PHE A 29 11.16 0.55 -3.14
CA PHE A 29 10.43 -0.67 -3.45
C PHE A 29 9.76 -1.22 -2.19
N ALA A 30 8.54 -1.76 -2.34
CA ALA A 30 7.78 -2.41 -1.28
C ALA A 30 7.17 -3.72 -1.79
N PRO A 31 7.89 -4.83 -1.72
CA PRO A 31 7.41 -6.12 -2.21
C PRO A 31 6.22 -6.63 -1.41
N SER A 32 5.23 -7.16 -2.12
CA SER A 32 3.99 -7.72 -1.57
C SER A 32 4.05 -9.24 -1.40
N SER A 33 5.02 -9.92 -2.03
CA SER A 33 5.21 -11.38 -1.97
C SER A 33 6.69 -11.76 -1.98
N TYR A 34 6.96 -13.05 -1.78
CA TYR A 34 8.31 -13.60 -1.86
C TYR A 34 8.90 -13.43 -3.27
N GLN A 35 8.12 -13.69 -4.31
CA GLN A 35 8.55 -13.55 -5.70
C GLN A 35 8.72 -12.07 -6.10
N GLU A 36 7.84 -11.18 -5.62
CA GLU A 36 8.02 -9.73 -5.81
C GLU A 36 9.32 -9.24 -5.18
N LEU A 37 9.71 -9.75 -3.99
CA LEU A 37 10.99 -9.40 -3.38
C LEU A 37 12.18 -9.83 -4.26
N GLN A 38 12.14 -11.04 -4.82
CA GLN A 38 13.19 -11.52 -5.72
C GLN A 38 13.27 -10.65 -6.98
N GLN A 39 12.12 -10.35 -7.60
CA GLN A 39 12.07 -9.51 -8.80
C GLN A 39 12.55 -8.10 -8.52
N MET A 40 12.09 -7.48 -7.43
CA MET A 40 12.49 -6.11 -7.07
C MET A 40 13.98 -6.00 -6.70
N LEU A 41 14.58 -7.06 -6.12
CA LEU A 41 16.03 -7.11 -5.93
C LEU A 41 16.75 -7.06 -7.27
N HIS A 42 16.31 -7.85 -8.24
CA HIS A 42 16.86 -7.83 -9.60
C HIS A 42 16.68 -6.43 -10.23
N ASP A 43 15.46 -5.90 -10.23
CA ASP A 43 15.16 -4.59 -10.81
C ASP A 43 15.99 -3.45 -10.18
N ALA A 44 16.21 -3.51 -8.85
CA ALA A 44 17.01 -2.53 -8.14
C ALA A 44 18.50 -2.60 -8.48
N PHE A 45 19.03 -3.80 -8.77
CA PHE A 45 20.43 -3.97 -9.21
C PHE A 45 20.67 -3.51 -10.66
N GLU A 46 19.64 -3.60 -11.51
CA GLU A 46 19.72 -3.11 -12.90
C GLU A 46 19.53 -1.57 -12.99
N TYR A 47 19.15 -0.94 -11.87
CA TYR A 47 18.87 0.49 -11.83
C TYR A 47 20.10 1.30 -11.41
N ASP A 48 20.71 2.01 -12.36
CA ASP A 48 21.96 2.78 -12.16
C ASP A 48 21.74 4.29 -11.95
N ASP A 49 20.51 4.78 -12.02
CA ASP A 49 20.20 6.22 -12.05
C ASP A 49 19.76 6.77 -10.65
N GLY A 50 20.39 6.28 -9.59
CA GLY A 50 20.17 6.79 -8.24
C GLY A 50 20.08 5.73 -7.15
N PRO A 51 19.90 6.16 -5.91
CA PRO A 51 19.80 5.24 -4.77
C PRO A 51 18.50 4.46 -4.77
N CYS A 52 18.58 3.18 -4.34
CA CYS A 52 17.44 2.30 -4.16
C CYS A 52 17.31 1.86 -2.72
N ALA A 53 16.09 1.77 -2.23
CA ALA A 53 15.75 1.14 -0.97
C ALA A 53 14.66 0.09 -1.19
N ILE A 54 14.80 -1.08 -0.58
CA ILE A 54 13.77 -2.11 -0.61
C ILE A 54 13.31 -2.34 0.83
N ARG A 55 12.03 -2.11 1.09
CA ARG A 55 11.43 -2.32 2.40
C ARG A 55 10.56 -3.58 2.40
N TRP A 56 10.85 -4.56 3.23
CA TRP A 56 10.00 -5.74 3.41
C TRP A 56 9.66 -5.97 4.89
N ALA A 57 8.49 -6.57 5.12
CA ALA A 57 8.01 -6.86 6.46
C ALA A 57 8.83 -7.98 7.14
N LYS A 58 8.85 -8.00 8.46
CA LYS A 58 9.42 -9.08 9.29
C LYS A 58 8.46 -10.27 9.43
N THR A 59 7.54 -10.47 8.55
CA THR A 59 6.59 -11.61 8.58
C THR A 59 6.82 -12.52 7.38
N ALA A 60 6.32 -13.74 7.45
CA ALA A 60 6.32 -14.62 6.28
C ALA A 60 5.59 -13.95 5.13
N ALA A 61 6.23 -13.90 3.96
CA ALA A 61 5.64 -13.36 2.76
C ALA A 61 4.78 -14.43 2.07
N PRO A 62 3.65 -14.06 1.44
CA PRO A 62 2.90 -15.00 0.62
C PRO A 62 3.73 -15.44 -0.58
N HIS A 63 3.52 -16.69 -1.01
CA HIS A 63 3.99 -17.17 -2.29
C HIS A 63 2.90 -16.94 -3.34
N VAL A 64 3.28 -16.42 -4.50
CA VAL A 64 2.40 -16.20 -5.65
C VAL A 64 2.96 -16.89 -6.88
N ASP A 65 2.14 -17.07 -7.91
CA ASP A 65 2.64 -17.53 -9.21
C ASP A 65 3.50 -16.44 -9.85
N TRP A 66 4.52 -16.83 -10.62
CA TRP A 66 5.37 -15.87 -11.34
C TRP A 66 4.62 -15.04 -12.37
N SER A 67 3.49 -15.54 -12.88
CA SER A 67 2.60 -14.76 -13.75
C SER A 67 1.89 -13.59 -13.05
N GLU A 68 1.89 -13.62 -11.71
CA GLU A 68 1.33 -12.56 -10.87
C GLU A 68 2.39 -11.53 -10.41
N VAL A 69 3.64 -11.68 -10.83
CA VAL A 69 4.75 -10.80 -10.43
C VAL A 69 4.90 -9.68 -11.45
N GLY A 70 5.03 -8.46 -10.97
CA GLY A 70 5.32 -7.32 -11.81
C GLY A 70 6.79 -7.25 -12.24
N SER A 71 7.16 -6.24 -13.00
CA SER A 71 8.54 -6.01 -13.43
C SER A 71 8.88 -4.52 -13.49
N GLY A 72 10.16 -4.20 -13.36
CA GLY A 72 10.65 -2.84 -13.41
C GLY A 72 9.99 -1.94 -12.36
N LEU A 73 9.70 -0.70 -12.75
CA LEU A 73 9.18 0.33 -11.85
C LEU A 73 7.64 0.45 -11.89
N SER A 74 6.95 -0.39 -12.66
CA SER A 74 5.50 -0.29 -12.85
C SER A 74 4.72 -0.89 -11.70
N ALA A 75 3.62 -0.26 -11.33
CA ALA A 75 2.60 -0.81 -10.45
C ALA A 75 1.82 -1.93 -11.14
N ARG A 76 1.11 -2.73 -10.35
CA ARG A 76 0.31 -3.86 -10.85
C ARG A 76 -1.14 -3.74 -10.40
N CYS A 77 -2.06 -3.77 -11.35
CA CYS A 77 -3.48 -3.93 -11.04
C CYS A 77 -3.75 -5.41 -10.72
N VAL A 78 -4.16 -5.67 -9.48
CA VAL A 78 -4.40 -7.03 -8.96
C VAL A 78 -5.84 -7.45 -9.15
N ASN A 79 -6.75 -6.49 -9.04
CA ASN A 79 -8.17 -6.67 -9.26
C ASN A 79 -8.69 -5.43 -10.00
N SER A 80 -9.12 -5.61 -11.24
CA SER A 80 -9.87 -4.58 -11.96
C SER A 80 -11.36 -4.91 -11.79
N SER A 81 -12.12 -3.96 -11.29
CA SER A 81 -13.57 -4.08 -11.36
C SER A 81 -13.98 -4.08 -12.83
N GLU A 82 -14.71 -5.12 -13.29
CA GLU A 82 -15.33 -5.14 -14.62
C GLU A 82 -16.41 -4.06 -14.75
N ASN A 83 -16.88 -3.57 -13.62
CA ASN A 83 -17.83 -2.48 -13.55
C ASN A 83 -17.09 -1.15 -13.66
N LYS A 84 -17.24 -0.45 -14.80
CA LYS A 84 -16.69 0.90 -15.01
C LYS A 84 -17.21 1.93 -14.01
N ASP A 85 -18.25 1.58 -13.24
CA ASP A 85 -18.83 2.39 -12.17
C ASP A 85 -18.24 2.06 -10.79
N SER A 86 -17.11 1.36 -10.72
CA SER A 86 -16.40 1.14 -9.45
C SER A 86 -16.06 2.49 -8.83
N GLN A 87 -16.64 2.75 -7.66
CA GLN A 87 -16.41 4.01 -6.95
C GLN A 87 -15.13 3.99 -6.10
N VAL A 88 -14.56 2.81 -5.85
CA VAL A 88 -13.48 2.60 -4.88
C VAL A 88 -12.22 2.07 -5.55
N CYS A 89 -11.09 2.74 -5.32
CA CYS A 89 -9.76 2.24 -5.63
C CYS A 89 -8.96 2.04 -4.34
N ILE A 90 -8.38 0.85 -4.16
CA ILE A 90 -7.59 0.50 -2.96
C ILE A 90 -6.14 0.28 -3.37
N LEU A 91 -5.22 1.02 -2.77
CA LEU A 91 -3.79 0.92 -3.01
C LEU A 91 -3.11 0.32 -1.77
N GLY A 92 -2.65 -0.92 -1.86
CA GLY A 92 -2.03 -1.66 -0.73
C GLY A 92 -0.51 -1.72 -0.84
N ALA A 93 0.23 -0.98 -0.02
CA ALA A 93 1.69 -0.94 -0.06
C ALA A 93 2.33 -2.17 0.58
N GLY A 94 3.14 -2.91 -0.20
CA GLY A 94 3.89 -4.07 0.27
C GLY A 94 2.98 -5.15 0.89
N LYS A 95 3.28 -5.60 2.12
CA LYS A 95 2.44 -6.61 2.80
C LYS A 95 0.96 -6.23 2.92
N MET A 96 0.63 -4.94 2.87
CA MET A 96 -0.74 -4.46 2.97
C MET A 96 -1.57 -4.73 1.72
N LEU A 97 -0.96 -5.22 0.64
CA LEU A 97 -1.70 -5.72 -0.52
C LEU A 97 -2.66 -6.86 -0.14
N SER A 98 -2.23 -7.79 0.71
CA SER A 98 -3.10 -8.89 1.17
C SER A 98 -4.33 -8.38 1.93
N VAL A 99 -4.15 -7.32 2.72
CA VAL A 99 -5.24 -6.62 3.43
C VAL A 99 -6.19 -5.93 2.45
N ALA A 100 -5.64 -5.26 1.42
CA ALA A 100 -6.43 -4.63 0.36
C ALA A 100 -7.30 -5.64 -0.40
N VAL A 101 -6.72 -6.79 -0.76
CA VAL A 101 -7.43 -7.88 -1.45
C VAL A 101 -8.52 -8.49 -0.56
N ASP A 102 -8.25 -8.71 0.74
CA ASP A 102 -9.27 -9.22 1.67
C ASP A 102 -10.43 -8.21 1.84
N ALA A 103 -10.12 -6.93 2.01
CA ALA A 103 -11.13 -5.87 2.07
C ALA A 103 -11.99 -5.83 0.81
N ALA A 104 -11.37 -5.89 -0.38
CA ALA A 104 -12.08 -5.91 -1.66
C ALA A 104 -13.02 -7.11 -1.80
N LYS A 105 -12.59 -8.31 -1.36
CA LYS A 105 -13.45 -9.52 -1.35
C LYS A 105 -14.66 -9.36 -0.44
N ARG A 106 -14.49 -8.78 0.76
CA ARG A 106 -15.59 -8.51 1.70
C ARG A 106 -16.58 -7.52 1.10
N LEU A 107 -16.11 -6.41 0.55
CA LEU A 107 -16.92 -5.40 -0.11
C LEU A 107 -17.70 -5.99 -1.31
N ALA A 108 -17.05 -6.83 -2.12
CA ALA A 108 -17.69 -7.49 -3.25
C ALA A 108 -18.85 -8.39 -2.83
N SER A 109 -18.75 -9.09 -1.67
CA SER A 109 -19.86 -9.89 -1.12
C SER A 109 -21.09 -9.05 -0.73
N GLU A 110 -20.92 -7.75 -0.59
CA GLU A 110 -21.95 -6.75 -0.26
C GLU A 110 -22.37 -5.93 -1.49
N GLY A 111 -21.88 -6.27 -2.68
CA GLY A 111 -22.19 -5.57 -3.94
C GLY A 111 -21.36 -4.30 -4.18
N ILE A 112 -20.36 -4.04 -3.36
CA ILE A 112 -19.44 -2.90 -3.55
C ILE A 112 -18.21 -3.39 -4.32
N SER A 113 -18.11 -2.98 -5.58
CA SER A 113 -16.95 -3.32 -6.42
C SER A 113 -15.79 -2.36 -6.19
N SER A 114 -14.57 -2.87 -6.26
CA SER A 114 -13.37 -2.06 -6.07
C SER A 114 -12.23 -2.50 -7.00
N THR A 115 -11.42 -1.52 -7.42
CA THR A 115 -10.14 -1.76 -8.08
C THR A 115 -9.04 -1.85 -7.04
N VAL A 116 -8.12 -2.82 -7.16
CA VAL A 116 -7.01 -2.99 -6.23
C VAL A 116 -5.69 -2.93 -6.97
N TRP A 117 -4.80 -2.08 -6.50
CA TRP A 117 -3.44 -1.94 -7.01
C TRP A 117 -2.39 -2.35 -5.98
N ASP A 118 -1.36 -3.02 -6.49
CA ASP A 118 -0.06 -3.17 -5.86
C ASP A 118 0.86 -2.05 -6.40
N PRO A 119 1.18 -1.05 -5.61
CA PRO A 119 2.07 0.03 -6.06
C PRO A 119 3.45 -0.47 -6.46
N ARG A 120 3.95 -1.55 -5.85
CA ARG A 120 5.30 -2.09 -5.98
C ARG A 120 6.39 -1.06 -5.67
N LEU A 121 6.31 0.12 -6.28
CA LEU A 121 7.17 1.27 -6.03
C LEU A 121 6.39 2.33 -5.25
N ILE A 122 6.97 2.76 -4.13
CA ILE A 122 6.39 3.81 -3.29
C ILE A 122 6.83 5.20 -3.76
N SER A 123 8.05 5.29 -4.27
CA SER A 123 8.62 6.52 -4.83
C SER A 123 9.60 6.17 -5.96
N PRO A 124 9.46 6.78 -7.14
CA PRO A 124 8.31 7.61 -7.57
C PRO A 124 7.03 6.80 -7.71
N LEU A 125 5.89 7.47 -7.64
CA LEU A 125 4.60 6.83 -7.91
C LEU A 125 4.44 6.51 -9.40
N ASP A 126 3.87 5.34 -9.69
CA ASP A 126 3.48 4.96 -11.04
C ASP A 126 2.34 5.87 -11.55
N GLN A 127 2.57 6.51 -12.69
CA GLN A 127 1.65 7.52 -13.22
C GLN A 127 0.36 6.92 -13.77
N ASP A 128 0.40 5.69 -14.29
CA ASP A 128 -0.79 5.03 -14.81
C ASP A 128 -1.68 4.52 -13.68
N MET A 129 -1.08 4.00 -12.60
CA MET A 129 -1.80 3.70 -11.37
C MET A 129 -2.47 4.96 -10.79
N ILE A 130 -1.77 6.08 -10.71
CA ILE A 130 -2.30 7.33 -10.15
C ILE A 130 -3.43 7.89 -11.01
N LYS A 131 -3.29 7.90 -12.35
CA LYS A 131 -4.36 8.33 -13.25
C LYS A 131 -5.60 7.46 -13.10
N ASN A 132 -5.42 6.13 -13.08
CA ASN A 132 -6.55 5.22 -12.86
C ASN A 132 -7.18 5.43 -11.48
N ALA A 133 -6.39 5.57 -10.42
CA ALA A 133 -6.93 5.85 -9.10
C ALA A 133 -7.74 7.16 -9.05
N ALA A 134 -7.28 8.21 -9.75
CA ALA A 134 -7.95 9.50 -9.81
C ALA A 134 -9.31 9.48 -10.55
N GLU A 135 -9.61 8.43 -11.33
CA GLU A 135 -10.91 8.22 -11.97
C GLU A 135 -12.00 7.74 -11.01
N HIS A 136 -11.62 7.28 -9.80
CA HIS A 136 -12.55 6.79 -8.79
C HIS A 136 -12.99 7.92 -7.86
N SER A 137 -14.20 7.81 -7.31
CA SER A 137 -14.72 8.79 -6.34
C SER A 137 -14.06 8.68 -4.97
N LEU A 138 -13.59 7.47 -4.61
CA LEU A 138 -12.89 7.19 -3.35
C LEU A 138 -11.61 6.41 -3.62
N VAL A 139 -10.48 6.95 -3.16
CA VAL A 139 -9.19 6.26 -3.11
C VAL A 139 -8.84 5.94 -1.66
N VAL A 140 -8.47 4.71 -1.39
CA VAL A 140 -8.02 4.25 -0.07
C VAL A 140 -6.60 3.74 -0.18
N THR A 141 -5.69 4.32 0.57
CA THR A 141 -4.30 3.84 0.66
C THR A 141 -4.07 3.11 1.96
N ILE A 142 -3.31 2.02 1.92
CA ILE A 142 -3.01 1.20 3.10
C ILE A 142 -1.50 0.98 3.18
N GLU A 143 -0.90 1.37 4.29
CA GLU A 143 0.52 1.18 4.58
C GLU A 143 0.74 0.71 6.03
N ASP A 144 1.77 -0.09 6.27
CA ASP A 144 2.22 -0.49 7.61
C ASP A 144 3.31 0.45 8.15
N GLY A 145 3.42 1.64 7.58
CA GLY A 145 4.18 2.79 8.03
C GLY A 145 3.28 3.85 8.66
N PHE A 146 3.87 4.94 9.15
CA PHE A 146 3.09 6.07 9.65
C PHE A 146 2.22 6.68 8.57
N ARG A 147 0.92 6.85 8.88
CA ARG A 147 -0.05 7.42 7.93
C ARG A 147 0.24 8.88 7.55
N GLN A 148 0.94 9.64 8.43
CA GLN A 148 1.34 11.01 8.14
C GLN A 148 2.73 11.04 7.49
N GLY A 149 2.80 11.60 6.27
CA GLY A 149 4.05 11.78 5.52
C GLY A 149 4.56 10.56 4.78
N GLY A 150 3.90 9.39 4.92
CA GLY A 150 4.23 8.15 4.21
C GLY A 150 3.62 8.06 2.81
N PHE A 151 3.39 6.82 2.37
CA PHE A 151 2.85 6.50 1.04
C PHE A 151 1.50 7.17 0.76
N GLY A 152 0.55 7.03 1.69
CA GLY A 152 -0.79 7.59 1.50
C GLY A 152 -0.78 9.12 1.41
N SER A 153 0.12 9.79 2.13
CA SER A 153 0.28 11.23 2.01
C SER A 153 0.81 11.64 0.63
N LEU A 154 1.77 10.87 0.07
CA LEU A 154 2.30 11.12 -1.25
C LEU A 154 1.24 10.91 -2.35
N VAL A 155 0.45 9.84 -2.26
CA VAL A 155 -0.67 9.57 -3.18
C VAL A 155 -1.72 10.68 -3.09
N ARG A 156 -2.12 11.07 -1.88
CA ARG A 156 -3.11 12.14 -1.67
C ARG A 156 -2.65 13.45 -2.32
N ASP A 157 -1.42 13.86 -2.07
CA ASP A 157 -0.90 15.12 -2.58
C ASP A 157 -0.83 15.09 -4.11
N THR A 158 -0.43 13.96 -4.71
CA THR A 158 -0.37 13.78 -6.17
C THR A 158 -1.76 13.75 -6.82
N ILE A 159 -2.72 13.02 -6.23
CA ILE A 159 -4.08 12.96 -6.79
C ILE A 159 -4.81 14.31 -6.65
N ALA A 160 -4.57 15.06 -5.56
CA ALA A 160 -5.17 16.38 -5.37
C ALA A 160 -4.81 17.38 -6.49
N GLU A 161 -3.63 17.23 -7.11
CA GLU A 161 -3.21 18.03 -8.27
C GLU A 161 -3.96 17.63 -9.56
N LEU A 162 -4.32 16.33 -9.71
CA LEU A 162 -4.98 15.79 -10.91
C LEU A 162 -6.50 15.87 -10.82
N SER A 163 -7.06 15.51 -9.69
CA SER A 163 -8.50 15.40 -9.43
C SER A 163 -8.84 15.90 -8.03
N PRO A 164 -9.03 17.22 -7.85
CA PRO A 164 -9.27 17.82 -6.53
C PRO A 164 -10.53 17.34 -5.81
N ASN A 165 -11.47 16.74 -6.54
CA ASN A 165 -12.75 16.25 -6.00
C ASN A 165 -12.70 14.78 -5.57
N THR A 166 -11.63 14.04 -5.88
CA THR A 166 -11.47 12.65 -5.45
C THR A 166 -11.30 12.58 -3.94
N GLN A 167 -12.17 11.86 -3.27
CA GLN A 167 -12.05 11.62 -1.84
C GLN A 167 -10.92 10.63 -1.56
N ILE A 168 -10.03 10.97 -0.60
CA ILE A 168 -8.89 10.11 -0.29
C ILE A 168 -8.87 9.78 1.20
N SER A 169 -8.87 8.50 1.51
CA SER A 169 -8.71 7.96 2.86
C SER A 169 -7.33 7.33 3.01
N VAL A 170 -6.51 7.90 3.87
CA VAL A 170 -5.16 7.39 4.15
C VAL A 170 -5.21 6.52 5.40
N LEU A 171 -4.95 5.22 5.25
CA LEU A 171 -4.87 4.25 6.33
C LEU A 171 -3.41 3.83 6.55
N GLY A 172 -2.97 3.96 7.79
CA GLY A 172 -1.60 3.65 8.21
C GLY A 172 -1.47 3.71 9.71
N VAL A 173 -0.32 3.35 10.21
CA VAL A 173 -0.02 3.33 11.63
C VAL A 173 -0.14 4.75 12.23
N PRO A 174 -0.86 4.95 13.33
CA PRO A 174 -0.89 6.24 14.01
C PRO A 174 0.52 6.67 14.45
N VAL A 175 0.79 7.98 14.46
CA VAL A 175 2.07 8.51 14.94
C VAL A 175 2.06 8.51 16.47
N ASP A 176 2.56 7.41 17.05
CA ASP A 176 2.66 7.20 18.49
C ASP A 176 3.75 6.16 18.80
N HIS A 177 4.04 5.96 20.07
CA HIS A 177 4.89 4.87 20.57
C HIS A 177 4.06 3.59 20.76
N HIS A 178 4.18 2.65 19.80
CA HIS A 178 3.43 1.40 19.85
C HIS A 178 4.20 0.34 20.63
N GLN A 179 3.50 -0.31 21.56
CA GLN A 179 4.06 -1.38 22.39
C GLN A 179 4.38 -2.63 21.55
N HIS A 180 5.17 -3.55 22.14
CA HIS A 180 5.37 -4.87 21.56
C HIS A 180 4.08 -5.68 21.62
N GLY A 181 3.93 -6.64 20.70
CA GLY A 181 2.77 -7.53 20.63
C GLY A 181 2.79 -8.34 19.33
N ASN A 182 1.75 -9.13 19.10
CA ASN A 182 1.59 -9.77 17.81
C ASN A 182 1.38 -8.72 16.72
N ALA A 183 2.17 -8.78 15.63
CA ALA A 183 2.15 -7.77 14.58
C ALA A 183 0.78 -7.59 13.93
N ASP A 184 0.09 -8.70 13.64
CA ASP A 184 -1.22 -8.65 12.98
C ASP A 184 -2.31 -8.15 13.94
N ALA A 185 -2.24 -8.49 15.23
CA ALA A 185 -3.14 -7.96 16.25
C ALA A 185 -2.94 -6.44 16.45
N LEU A 186 -1.69 -5.96 16.41
CA LEU A 186 -1.40 -4.53 16.47
C LEU A 186 -1.96 -3.81 15.23
N LEU A 187 -1.74 -4.33 14.04
CA LEU A 187 -2.30 -3.76 12.81
C LEU A 187 -3.83 -3.75 12.84
N ALA A 188 -4.46 -4.85 13.26
CA ALA A 188 -5.93 -4.92 13.42
C ALA A 188 -6.46 -3.88 14.42
N SER A 189 -5.73 -3.62 15.52
CA SER A 189 -6.12 -2.59 16.49
C SER A 189 -6.11 -1.16 15.91
N PHE A 190 -5.39 -0.95 14.81
CA PHE A 190 -5.38 0.31 14.05
C PHE A 190 -6.38 0.31 12.88
N GLY A 191 -7.18 -0.77 12.72
CA GLY A 191 -8.07 -0.94 11.58
C GLY A 191 -7.33 -1.28 10.28
N LEU A 192 -6.10 -1.79 10.37
CA LEU A 192 -5.24 -2.17 9.23
C LEU A 192 -5.32 -3.67 8.95
N ASP A 193 -6.51 -4.24 9.05
CA ASP A 193 -6.87 -5.58 8.58
C ASP A 193 -8.01 -5.48 7.55
N GLY A 194 -8.36 -6.58 6.91
CA GLY A 194 -9.37 -6.59 5.84
C GLY A 194 -10.74 -6.09 6.29
N GLU A 195 -11.15 -6.42 7.52
CA GLU A 195 -12.44 -5.94 8.07
C GLU A 195 -12.39 -4.46 8.43
N GLY A 196 -11.33 -3.99 9.07
CA GLY A 196 -11.16 -2.59 9.44
C GLY A 196 -11.16 -1.67 8.22
N VAL A 197 -10.46 -2.08 7.15
CA VAL A 197 -10.44 -1.35 5.87
C VAL A 197 -11.83 -1.36 5.22
N ALA A 198 -12.49 -2.52 5.13
CA ALA A 198 -13.84 -2.62 4.56
C ALA A 198 -14.85 -1.79 5.36
N SER A 199 -14.76 -1.82 6.70
CA SER A 199 -15.60 -1.01 7.58
C SER A 199 -15.41 0.49 7.35
N THR A 200 -14.17 0.95 7.20
CA THR A 200 -13.86 2.34 6.89
C THR A 200 -14.48 2.75 5.54
N ILE A 201 -14.36 1.91 4.52
CA ILE A 201 -14.94 2.18 3.19
C ILE A 201 -16.46 2.28 3.28
N ARG A 202 -17.14 1.36 3.96
CA ARG A 202 -18.59 1.41 4.16
C ARG A 202 -19.04 2.70 4.85
N GLN A 203 -18.31 3.15 5.86
CA GLN A 203 -18.62 4.40 6.58
C GLN A 203 -18.48 5.64 5.71
N ILE A 204 -17.57 5.62 4.73
CA ILE A 204 -17.37 6.74 3.81
C ILE A 204 -18.43 6.77 2.71
N LEU A 205 -18.90 5.59 2.26
CA LEU A 205 -19.90 5.48 1.20
C LEU A 205 -21.35 5.71 1.66
N ASN A 206 -21.62 5.62 2.97
CA ASN A 206 -22.93 5.90 3.58
C ASN A 206 -23.06 7.37 3.99
#